data_daab2fca51ba75e8cd4724727edf684a
#
_entry.id   daab2fca51ba75e8cd4724727edf684a
#
_cell.length_a   1.000
_cell.length_b   1.000
_cell.length_c   1.000
_cell.angle_alpha   90.00
_cell.angle_beta   90.00
_cell.angle_gamma   90.00
#
_symmetry.space_group_name_H-M   'P 1'
#
loop_
_entity.id
_entity.type
_entity.pdbx_description
1 polymer ?
#
loop_
_entity_poly.entity_id
_entity_poly.type
_entity_poly.pdbx_seq_one_letter_code
_entity_poly.pdbx_strand_id
1 'polypeptide(L)' 'MSLEHLVGLVLSVLLLAYLGYALLKPEKF' A
#
# COMPACT_ATOMS: atom_id res chain seq x y z
N MET A 1 -7.28 7.96 -18.51
CA MET A 1 -6.50 7.18 -17.56
C MET A 1 -5.53 6.28 -18.27
N SER A 2 -4.30 6.39 -17.92
CA SER A 2 -3.28 5.58 -18.56
C SER A 2 -2.90 4.42 -17.64
N LEU A 3 -2.30 3.42 -18.24
CA LEU A 3 -1.88 2.23 -17.50
C LEU A 3 -0.86 2.62 -16.44
N GLU A 4 -0.04 3.58 -16.76
CA GLU A 4 0.97 4.08 -15.83
C GLU A 4 0.33 4.62 -14.57
N HIS A 5 -0.71 5.40 -14.75
CA HIS A 5 -1.42 6.00 -13.61
C HIS A 5 -2.07 4.91 -12.76
N LEU A 6 -2.61 3.92 -13.41
CA LEU A 6 -3.27 2.83 -12.70
C LEU A 6 -2.28 2.04 -11.86
N VAL A 7 -1.12 1.76 -12.44
CA VAL A 7 -0.08 1.02 -11.73
C VAL A 7 0.38 1.79 -10.50
N GLY A 8 0.57 3.10 -10.66
CA GLY A 8 0.99 3.93 -9.54
C GLY A 8 -0.04 3.94 -8.43
N LEU A 9 -1.31 3.98 -8.82
CA LEU A 9 -2.39 4.01 -7.85
C LEU A 9 -2.43 2.72 -7.04
N VAL A 10 -2.32 1.59 -7.71
CA VAL A 10 -2.34 0.29 -7.05
C VAL A 10 -1.18 0.15 -6.08
N LEU A 11 0.00 0.57 -6.52
CA LEU A 11 1.18 0.49 -5.67
C LEU A 11 1.04 1.38 -4.44
N SER A 12 0.47 2.57 -4.64
CA SER A 12 0.27 3.49 -3.54
C SER A 12 -0.66 2.92 -2.49
N VAL A 13 -1.74 2.31 -2.94
CA VAL A 13 -2.71 1.70 -2.04
C VAL A 13 -2.08 0.55 -1.26
N LEU A 14 -1.29 -0.26 -1.95
CA LEU A 14 -0.63 -1.38 -1.32
C LEU A 14 0.34 -0.92 -0.24
N LEU A 15 1.10 0.13 -0.54
CA LEU A 15 2.05 0.66 0.42
C LEU A 15 1.35 1.26 1.63
N LEU A 16 0.26 1.97 1.38
CA LEU A 16 -0.51 2.55 2.47
C LEU A 16 -1.09 1.46 3.37
N ALA A 17 -1.63 0.44 2.75
CA ALA A 17 -2.21 -0.66 3.51
C ALA A 17 -1.14 -1.37 4.33
N TYR A 18 0.03 -1.55 3.73
CA TYR A 18 1.13 -2.20 4.41
C TYR A 18 1.57 -1.42 5.64
N LEU A 19 1.76 -0.11 5.47
CA LEU A 19 2.18 0.74 6.58
C LEU A 19 1.11 0.79 7.67
N GLY A 20 -0.14 0.90 7.24
CA GLY A 20 -1.24 0.94 8.20
C GLY A 20 -1.34 -0.36 9.00
N TYR A 21 -1.16 -1.46 8.33
CA TYR A 21 -1.22 -2.76 8.97
C TYR A 21 -0.07 -2.93 9.96
N ALA A 22 1.10 -2.45 9.56
CA ALA A 22 2.28 -2.55 10.42
C ALA A 22 2.10 -1.73 11.69
N LEU A 23 1.42 -0.61 11.60
CA LEU A 23 1.16 0.22 12.77
C LEU A 23 0.18 -0.44 13.72
N LEU A 24 -0.78 -1.15 13.16
CA LEU A 24 -1.78 -1.82 13.99
C LEU A 24 -1.21 -3.08 14.62
N LYS A 25 -0.35 -3.78 13.92
CA LYS A 25 0.26 -4.99 14.43
C LYS A 25 1.76 -4.97 14.24
N PRO A 26 2.46 -4.17 15.03
CA PRO A 26 3.91 -4.06 14.90
C PRO A 26 4.64 -5.33 15.29
N GLU A 27 4.03 -6.13 16.10
CA GLU A 27 4.65 -7.37 16.53
C GLU A 27 4.23 -8.55 15.67
N LYS A 28 3.92 -8.27 14.46
CA LYS A 28 3.51 -9.32 13.55
C LYS A 28 4.61 -10.35 13.37
N PHE A 29 5.83 -9.93 13.43
CA PHE A 29 6.93 -10.83 13.33
C PHE A 29 7.85 -10.76 14.54
#